data_5e614a94620a3ed3207db23b656a677d
#
_entry.id   5e614a94620a3ed3207db23b656a677d
#
_cell.length_a   1.000
_cell.length_b   1.000
_cell.length_c   1.000
_cell.angle_alpha   90.00
_cell.angle_beta   90.00
_cell.angle_gamma   90.00
#
_symmetry.space_group_name_H-M   'P 1'
#
loop_
_entity.id
_entity.type
_entity.pdbx_description
1 polymer ?
#
loop_
_entity_poly.entity_id
_entity_poly.type
_entity_poly.pdbx_seq_one_letter_code
_entity_poly.pdbx_strand_id
1 'polypeptide(L)'
;MAISVFDLFSVGIGPSSSHTVGPMRAARMFARRLKNEGLLDGVASVRAELYGSLGATGHGHGTPKAVLLGLEGSSPRTVDVETADDEVERIKASGRINLLGAREIPFSFDDDLILHRRKALPYHANGMTIFAYDAEGGLVLEKTYYSVGGGFVVDEDAVAGENPIIPDDTVLKYPFRTGDELLRLTKETGLSISSLMLENERSWRTEEEIRAGLLEIWRVMQACVSRGMAREGILPGGLKVRRRAATLARKLRSEGDPAMHAMEWITLYAMAVNEENAAGGRVVTAPTNGAAGIIPAVLHYYMNFVPGADEDGIVRFLLAAGAVGMLFKENASISGAEVGCQGEVGSACSMAAGALAEVLGGSPEQVENAAEIGMEHNLGLTCDPVGGLVQIPCIERNGMAAVKAVTAAKMSMRGDGSHLVSLDKVIKTMKETGADMSVKYKETARGGLAVNIIEC
;
A
#
# COMPACT_ATOMS: atom_id res chain seq x y z
N MET A 1 -14.36 -5.15 12.82
CA MET A 1 -13.29 -4.17 13.07
C MET A 1 -13.66 -2.91 12.30
N ALA A 2 -13.58 -1.73 12.91
CA ALA A 2 -13.80 -0.49 12.18
C ALA A 2 -12.50 -0.12 11.46
N ILE A 3 -12.56 0.07 10.15
CA ILE A 3 -11.43 0.48 9.30
C ILE A 3 -11.79 1.84 8.71
N SER A 4 -10.93 2.82 8.89
CA SER A 4 -11.10 4.15 8.29
C SER A 4 -10.56 4.17 6.86
N VAL A 5 -11.13 5.03 6.01
CA VAL A 5 -10.58 5.30 4.67
C VAL A 5 -9.10 5.75 4.74
N PHE A 6 -8.70 6.42 5.81
CA PHE A 6 -7.34 6.88 6.05
C PHE A 6 -6.36 5.76 6.43
N ASP A 7 -6.86 4.58 6.79
CA ASP A 7 -6.03 3.39 6.99
C ASP A 7 -5.67 2.74 5.65
N LEU A 8 -6.56 2.82 4.66
CA LEU A 8 -6.36 2.31 3.30
C LEU A 8 -5.58 3.29 2.40
N PHE A 9 -5.74 4.60 2.64
CA PHE A 9 -5.02 5.66 1.94
C PHE A 9 -4.06 6.36 2.90
N SER A 10 -2.86 5.83 3.04
CA SER A 10 -1.87 6.41 3.93
C SER A 10 -0.68 6.97 3.16
N VAL A 11 -0.28 8.20 3.51
CA VAL A 11 0.95 8.81 2.97
C VAL A 11 2.15 8.06 3.52
N GLY A 12 3.04 7.62 2.62
CA GLY A 12 4.23 6.86 2.96
C GLY A 12 5.34 7.06 1.94
N ILE A 13 6.27 6.12 1.96
CA ILE A 13 7.39 6.06 1.04
C ILE A 13 7.47 4.69 0.36
N GLY A 14 8.03 4.67 -0.86
CA GLY A 14 8.35 3.43 -1.56
C GLY A 14 9.52 2.64 -0.95
N PRO A 15 9.76 1.44 -1.47
CA PRO A 15 9.00 0.83 -2.55
C PRO A 15 7.83 -0.06 -2.10
N SER A 16 7.73 -0.47 -0.82
CA SER A 16 6.77 -1.48 -0.38
C SER A 16 6.03 -1.08 0.89
N SER A 17 4.71 -1.29 0.94
CA SER A 17 3.93 -1.08 2.17
C SER A 17 4.29 -2.11 3.24
N SER A 18 4.45 -3.39 2.87
CA SER A 18 4.78 -4.47 3.80
C SER A 18 6.26 -4.52 4.21
N HIS A 19 7.18 -4.14 3.30
CA HIS A 19 8.63 -4.26 3.51
C HIS A 19 9.32 -2.93 3.84
N THR A 20 8.67 -1.78 3.65
CA THR A 20 9.24 -0.45 3.95
C THR A 20 8.40 0.27 4.99
N VAL A 21 7.12 0.56 4.66
CA VAL A 21 6.22 1.34 5.54
C VAL A 21 5.97 0.62 6.86
N GLY A 22 5.61 -0.67 6.82
CA GLY A 22 5.38 -1.49 8.01
C GLY A 22 6.61 -1.58 8.92
N PRO A 23 7.77 -2.02 8.44
CA PRO A 23 9.00 -2.08 9.23
C PRO A 23 9.43 -0.72 9.81
N MET A 24 9.28 0.38 9.09
CA MET A 24 9.56 1.72 9.64
C MET A 24 8.62 2.06 10.80
N ARG A 25 7.32 1.76 10.66
CA ARG A 25 6.35 1.94 11.74
C ARG A 25 6.69 1.08 12.95
N ALA A 26 6.98 -0.21 12.75
CA ALA A 26 7.34 -1.16 13.80
C ALA A 26 8.58 -0.70 14.58
N ALA A 27 9.65 -0.32 13.88
CA ALA A 27 10.88 0.16 14.49
C ALA A 27 10.65 1.46 15.30
N ARG A 28 9.83 2.37 14.78
CA ARG A 28 9.44 3.57 15.51
C ARG A 28 8.58 3.27 16.73
N MET A 29 7.65 2.30 16.62
CA MET A 29 6.83 1.84 17.76
C MET A 29 7.70 1.29 18.87
N PHE A 30 8.70 0.46 18.54
CA PHE A 30 9.68 -0.06 19.48
C PHE A 30 10.46 1.05 20.20
N ALA A 31 11.04 1.98 19.44
CA ALA A 31 11.81 3.08 20.02
C ALA A 31 10.93 3.98 20.92
N ARG A 32 9.69 4.25 20.50
CA ARG A 32 8.70 4.99 21.32
C ARG A 32 8.33 4.24 22.60
N ARG A 33 8.20 2.92 22.53
CA ARG A 33 7.91 2.10 23.71
C ARG A 33 9.04 2.20 24.74
N LEU A 34 10.30 2.12 24.32
CA LEU A 34 11.46 2.36 25.19
C LEU A 34 11.36 3.72 25.91
N LYS A 35 10.99 4.77 25.19
CA LYS A 35 10.80 6.11 25.78
C LYS A 35 9.63 6.17 26.76
N ASN A 36 8.48 5.64 26.38
CA ASN A 36 7.25 5.70 27.17
C ASN A 36 7.35 4.89 28.46
N GLU A 37 8.09 3.78 28.46
CA GLU A 37 8.36 2.94 29.62
C GLU A 37 9.56 3.42 30.45
N GLY A 38 10.21 4.54 30.04
CA GLY A 38 11.35 5.11 30.78
C GLY A 38 12.64 4.31 30.67
N LEU A 39 12.74 3.42 29.66
CA LEU A 39 13.88 2.50 29.48
C LEU A 39 14.98 3.10 28.57
N LEU A 40 14.68 4.14 27.79
CA LEU A 40 15.54 4.64 26.72
C LEU A 40 16.94 5.01 27.18
N ASP A 41 17.07 5.64 28.35
CA ASP A 41 18.37 6.11 28.87
C ASP A 41 19.30 4.96 29.28
N GLY A 42 18.73 3.80 29.64
CA GLY A 42 19.47 2.60 29.98
C GLY A 42 19.94 1.77 28.78
N VAL A 43 19.46 2.09 27.57
CA VAL A 43 19.83 1.32 26.36
C VAL A 43 21.27 1.60 25.94
N ALA A 44 22.07 0.56 25.80
CA ALA A 44 23.46 0.62 25.30
C ALA A 44 23.61 0.06 23.89
N SER A 45 22.77 -0.89 23.48
CA SER A 45 22.74 -1.42 22.10
C SER A 45 21.34 -1.88 21.69
N VAL A 46 21.09 -1.93 20.39
CA VAL A 46 19.85 -2.47 19.79
C VAL A 46 20.21 -3.43 18.68
N ARG A 47 19.38 -4.47 18.49
CA ARG A 47 19.49 -5.41 17.39
C ARG A 47 18.13 -5.64 16.76
N ALA A 48 18.03 -5.68 15.43
CA ALA A 48 16.83 -5.99 14.69
C ALA A 48 17.02 -7.25 13.85
N GLU A 49 16.10 -8.19 13.94
CA GLU A 49 16.11 -9.44 13.19
C GLU A 49 14.87 -9.52 12.29
N LEU A 50 15.09 -9.73 10.99
CA LEU A 50 14.06 -9.78 9.95
C LEU A 50 13.86 -11.22 9.48
N TYR A 51 12.60 -11.67 9.43
CA TYR A 51 12.23 -13.05 9.16
C TYR A 51 11.33 -13.19 7.93
N GLY A 52 11.24 -14.43 7.41
CA GLY A 52 10.36 -14.79 6.31
C GLY A 52 10.60 -13.95 5.06
N SER A 53 9.57 -13.31 4.52
CA SER A 53 9.70 -12.47 3.34
C SER A 53 10.53 -11.20 3.60
N LEU A 54 10.43 -10.60 4.80
CA LEU A 54 11.30 -9.46 5.19
C LEU A 54 12.79 -9.85 5.18
N GLY A 55 13.12 -11.08 5.63
CA GLY A 55 14.50 -11.59 5.58
C GLY A 55 14.95 -11.97 4.17
N ALA A 56 14.04 -12.49 3.34
CA ALA A 56 14.38 -13.00 2.00
C ALA A 56 14.53 -11.90 0.95
N THR A 57 13.61 -10.93 0.93
CA THR A 57 13.50 -9.88 -0.10
C THR A 57 13.68 -8.46 0.44
N GLY A 58 13.80 -8.30 1.77
CA GLY A 58 13.81 -6.99 2.44
C GLY A 58 14.93 -6.07 1.96
N HIS A 59 16.09 -6.61 1.56
CA HIS A 59 17.17 -5.78 1.03
C HIS A 59 16.72 -5.02 -0.24
N GLY A 60 16.12 -5.72 -1.20
CA GLY A 60 15.60 -5.12 -2.43
C GLY A 60 14.41 -4.18 -2.23
N HIS A 61 13.68 -4.34 -1.13
CA HIS A 61 12.54 -3.50 -0.77
C HIS A 61 12.87 -2.37 0.23
N GLY A 62 14.15 -2.14 0.54
CA GLY A 62 14.57 -1.07 1.42
C GLY A 62 14.21 -1.28 2.91
N THR A 63 13.96 -2.52 3.35
CA THR A 63 13.62 -2.82 4.76
C THR A 63 14.70 -2.37 5.72
N PRO A 64 16.03 -2.62 5.46
CA PRO A 64 17.09 -2.11 6.30
C PRO A 64 17.04 -0.59 6.53
N LYS A 65 16.92 0.19 5.45
CA LYS A 65 16.74 1.64 5.50
C LYS A 65 15.52 2.04 6.37
N ALA A 66 14.40 1.37 6.16
CA ALA A 66 13.16 1.65 6.88
C ALA A 66 13.29 1.42 8.40
N VAL A 67 13.95 0.33 8.81
CA VAL A 67 14.19 0.00 10.21
C VAL A 67 15.07 1.06 10.88
N LEU A 68 16.19 1.44 10.24
CA LEU A 68 17.10 2.47 10.79
C LEU A 68 16.40 3.81 10.99
N LEU A 69 15.72 4.30 9.95
CA LEU A 69 14.99 5.56 10.01
C LEU A 69 13.86 5.51 11.05
N GLY A 70 13.18 4.37 11.19
CA GLY A 70 12.14 4.17 12.20
C GLY A 70 12.69 4.21 13.62
N LEU A 71 13.84 3.56 13.89
CA LEU A 71 14.53 3.62 15.18
C LEU A 71 14.95 5.05 15.55
N GLU A 72 15.40 5.85 14.57
CA GLU A 72 15.71 7.27 14.77
C GLU A 72 14.46 8.16 14.92
N GLY A 73 13.25 7.59 14.81
CA GLY A 73 11.99 8.29 15.08
C GLY A 73 11.25 8.79 13.84
N SER A 74 11.79 8.57 12.65
CA SER A 74 11.11 8.91 11.40
C SER A 74 9.82 8.11 11.22
N SER A 75 8.82 8.74 10.60
CA SER A 75 7.60 8.06 10.19
C SER A 75 7.47 8.06 8.68
N PRO A 76 6.79 7.06 8.08
CA PRO A 76 6.60 7.01 6.63
C PRO A 76 5.94 8.29 6.07
N ARG A 77 5.09 8.94 6.87
CA ARG A 77 4.38 10.16 6.48
C ARG A 77 5.28 11.39 6.42
N THR A 78 6.25 11.51 7.32
CA THR A 78 7.01 12.74 7.55
C THR A 78 8.49 12.67 7.21
N VAL A 79 9.04 11.44 6.98
CA VAL A 79 10.44 11.27 6.61
C VAL A 79 10.77 12.08 5.35
N ASP A 80 11.89 12.78 5.35
CA ASP A 80 12.37 13.45 4.14
C ASP A 80 12.98 12.43 3.17
N VAL A 81 12.33 12.24 2.03
CA VAL A 81 12.76 11.26 1.03
C VAL A 81 14.03 11.68 0.27
N GLU A 82 14.35 12.97 0.26
CA GLU A 82 15.54 13.48 -0.43
C GLU A 82 16.82 13.25 0.42
N THR A 83 16.70 13.26 1.76
CA THR A 83 17.84 13.07 2.70
C THR A 83 17.89 11.67 3.32
N ALA A 84 16.87 10.85 3.12
CA ALA A 84 16.73 9.54 3.78
C ALA A 84 17.87 8.55 3.47
N ASP A 85 18.49 8.62 2.29
CA ASP A 85 19.66 7.81 1.94
C ASP A 85 20.91 8.32 2.63
N ASP A 86 21.10 9.64 2.71
CA ASP A 86 22.24 10.27 3.40
C ASP A 86 22.24 9.93 4.89
N GLU A 87 21.05 9.88 5.53
CA GLU A 87 20.91 9.47 6.94
C GLU A 87 21.34 8.01 7.15
N VAL A 88 20.97 7.11 6.25
CA VAL A 88 21.41 5.71 6.32
C VAL A 88 22.92 5.59 6.14
N GLU A 89 23.51 6.32 5.18
CA GLU A 89 24.95 6.32 4.97
C GLU A 89 25.69 6.96 6.16
N ARG A 90 25.12 7.98 6.80
CA ARG A 90 25.66 8.54 8.07
C ARG A 90 25.72 7.48 9.16
N ILE A 91 24.63 6.69 9.38
CA ILE A 91 24.62 5.61 10.38
C ILE A 91 25.70 4.58 10.07
N LYS A 92 25.81 4.13 8.82
CA LYS A 92 26.83 3.15 8.39
C LYS A 92 28.26 3.68 8.58
N ALA A 93 28.51 4.92 8.18
CA ALA A 93 29.85 5.50 8.26
C ALA A 93 30.27 5.82 9.69
N SER A 94 29.35 6.25 10.55
CA SER A 94 29.66 6.58 11.95
C SER A 94 29.69 5.36 12.88
N GLY A 95 29.04 4.24 12.49
CA GLY A 95 28.82 3.10 13.38
C GLY A 95 27.92 3.45 14.58
N ARG A 96 27.02 4.43 14.43
CA ARG A 96 26.17 4.93 15.51
C ARG A 96 24.75 5.20 15.01
N ILE A 97 23.76 4.94 15.87
CA ILE A 97 22.34 5.26 15.64
C ILE A 97 21.82 6.14 16.79
N ASN A 98 20.94 7.10 16.45
CA ASN A 98 20.37 8.02 17.43
C ASN A 98 18.88 7.71 17.67
N LEU A 99 18.59 6.87 18.66
CA LEU A 99 17.20 6.42 18.98
C LEU A 99 16.31 7.63 19.30
N LEU A 100 15.25 7.80 18.49
CA LEU A 100 14.31 8.92 18.55
C LEU A 100 14.96 10.33 18.51
N GLY A 101 16.19 10.45 18.00
CA GLY A 101 16.97 11.70 18.06
C GLY A 101 17.39 12.10 19.50
N ALA A 102 17.28 11.20 20.47
CA ALA A 102 17.48 11.48 21.89
C ALA A 102 18.60 10.68 22.55
N ARG A 103 18.87 9.47 22.06
CA ARG A 103 19.88 8.56 22.63
C ARG A 103 20.78 8.01 21.55
N GLU A 104 22.01 8.47 21.47
CA GLU A 104 23.00 7.95 20.53
C GLU A 104 23.73 6.75 21.13
N ILE A 105 23.75 5.63 20.39
CA ILE A 105 24.36 4.35 20.78
C ILE A 105 25.19 3.78 19.61
N PRO A 106 26.19 2.88 19.89
CA PRO A 106 26.85 2.09 18.85
C PRO A 106 25.84 1.26 18.04
N PHE A 107 26.09 1.11 16.75
CA PHE A 107 25.29 0.28 15.86
C PHE A 107 26.13 -0.22 14.67
N SER A 108 26.26 -1.54 14.52
CA SER A 108 26.89 -2.18 13.39
C SER A 108 25.80 -2.58 12.37
N PHE A 109 25.85 -2.03 11.17
CA PHE A 109 24.86 -2.35 10.14
C PHE A 109 24.83 -3.84 9.79
N ASP A 110 25.98 -4.50 9.80
CA ASP A 110 26.14 -5.91 9.41
C ASP A 110 25.82 -6.88 10.59
N ASP A 111 26.08 -6.47 11.84
CA ASP A 111 25.95 -7.36 13.01
C ASP A 111 24.62 -7.13 13.76
N ASP A 112 24.10 -5.90 13.75
CA ASP A 112 22.90 -5.54 14.53
C ASP A 112 21.62 -5.51 13.68
N LEU A 113 21.73 -5.68 12.33
CA LEU A 113 20.59 -5.81 11.43
C LEU A 113 20.64 -7.13 10.67
N ILE A 114 19.99 -8.16 11.21
CA ILE A 114 20.11 -9.54 10.73
C ILE A 114 18.94 -9.92 9.82
N LEU A 115 19.22 -10.38 8.61
CA LEU A 115 18.24 -10.87 7.65
C LEU A 115 18.22 -12.41 7.62
N HIS A 116 17.24 -13.03 8.25
CA HIS A 116 17.02 -14.46 8.25
C HIS A 116 16.32 -14.95 6.98
N ARG A 117 17.08 -15.19 5.93
CA ARG A 117 16.54 -15.53 4.59
C ARG A 117 15.75 -16.84 4.52
N ARG A 118 15.89 -17.74 5.53
CA ARG A 118 15.29 -19.09 5.55
C ARG A 118 14.48 -19.40 6.78
N LYS A 119 14.41 -18.48 7.75
CA LYS A 119 13.60 -18.62 8.97
C LYS A 119 12.36 -17.76 8.83
N ALA A 120 11.21 -18.26 9.26
CA ALA A 120 9.95 -17.53 9.35
C ALA A 120 9.41 -17.60 10.77
N LEU A 121 8.67 -16.59 11.18
CA LEU A 121 7.91 -16.60 12.42
C LEU A 121 6.52 -17.23 12.19
N PRO A 122 5.90 -17.83 13.21
CA PRO A 122 4.70 -18.65 13.00
C PRO A 122 3.47 -17.90 12.50
N TYR A 123 3.32 -16.62 12.92
CA TYR A 123 2.07 -15.88 12.70
C TYR A 123 1.95 -15.33 11.26
N HIS A 124 3.00 -14.69 10.74
CA HIS A 124 2.95 -14.04 9.42
C HIS A 124 4.33 -14.05 8.73
N ALA A 125 4.33 -14.09 7.40
CA ALA A 125 5.55 -14.13 6.60
C ALA A 125 6.44 -12.88 6.74
N ASN A 126 5.88 -11.75 7.15
CA ASN A 126 6.61 -10.48 7.32
C ASN A 126 6.83 -10.18 8.81
N GLY A 127 7.61 -11.03 9.49
CA GLY A 127 7.92 -10.87 10.90
C GLY A 127 9.27 -10.17 11.13
N MET A 128 9.36 -9.41 12.21
CA MET A 128 10.61 -8.82 12.71
C MET A 128 10.60 -8.76 14.25
N THR A 129 11.77 -9.01 14.86
CA THR A 129 11.97 -8.88 16.30
C THR A 129 13.05 -7.85 16.55
N ILE A 130 12.83 -6.95 17.49
CA ILE A 130 13.79 -5.92 17.89
C ILE A 130 14.11 -6.10 19.36
N PHE A 131 15.40 -6.03 19.66
CA PHE A 131 15.99 -6.20 20.99
C PHE A 131 16.68 -4.93 21.42
N ALA A 132 16.60 -4.57 22.69
CA ALA A 132 17.42 -3.56 23.34
C ALA A 132 18.15 -4.15 24.53
N TYR A 133 19.42 -3.79 24.70
CA TYR A 133 20.27 -4.30 25.77
C TYR A 133 20.88 -3.14 26.56
N ASP A 134 21.17 -3.37 27.84
CA ASP A 134 21.92 -2.45 28.69
C ASP A 134 23.45 -2.59 28.46
N ALA A 135 24.23 -1.83 29.27
CA ALA A 135 25.68 -1.80 29.16
C ALA A 135 26.37 -3.12 29.61
N GLU A 136 25.71 -3.91 30.43
CA GLU A 136 26.12 -5.23 30.89
C GLU A 136 25.72 -6.36 29.94
N GLY A 137 24.98 -6.04 28.86
CA GLY A 137 24.46 -7.00 27.89
C GLY A 137 23.15 -7.67 28.36
N GLY A 138 22.52 -7.15 29.41
CA GLY A 138 21.22 -7.59 29.88
C GLY A 138 20.11 -7.16 28.92
N LEU A 139 19.12 -8.04 28.70
CA LEU A 139 17.96 -7.73 27.84
C LEU A 139 17.03 -6.72 28.54
N VAL A 140 16.90 -5.53 27.96
CA VAL A 140 16.01 -4.45 28.43
C VAL A 140 14.60 -4.58 27.87
N LEU A 141 14.49 -4.84 26.56
CA LEU A 141 13.21 -5.00 25.88
C LEU A 141 13.37 -5.89 24.65
N GLU A 142 12.43 -6.81 24.46
CA GLU A 142 12.26 -7.59 23.24
C GLU A 142 10.83 -7.43 22.75
N LYS A 143 10.63 -7.16 21.45
CA LYS A 143 9.30 -7.10 20.84
C LYS A 143 9.31 -7.63 19.43
N THR A 144 8.33 -8.46 19.15
CA THR A 144 8.06 -8.98 17.81
C THR A 144 6.89 -8.24 17.16
N TYR A 145 7.10 -7.86 15.91
CA TYR A 145 6.13 -7.16 15.08
C TYR A 145 5.90 -7.91 13.77
N TYR A 146 4.70 -7.77 13.24
CA TYR A 146 4.32 -8.33 11.93
C TYR A 146 3.73 -7.24 11.04
N SER A 147 4.26 -7.13 9.81
CA SER A 147 3.74 -6.23 8.79
C SER A 147 2.71 -6.97 7.93
N VAL A 148 1.42 -6.72 8.18
CA VAL A 148 0.31 -7.51 7.63
C VAL A 148 -0.31 -6.91 6.35
N GLY A 149 0.50 -6.22 5.53
CA GLY A 149 0.09 -5.58 4.28
C GLY A 149 -0.47 -4.17 4.49
N GLY A 150 -0.51 -3.37 3.44
CA GLY A 150 -1.02 -1.98 3.48
C GLY A 150 -0.27 -1.04 4.45
N GLY A 151 0.85 -1.46 5.02
CA GLY A 151 1.57 -0.72 6.06
C GLY A 151 0.99 -0.90 7.46
N PHE A 152 0.04 -1.80 7.66
CA PHE A 152 -0.45 -2.19 8.99
C PHE A 152 0.60 -3.00 9.73
N VAL A 153 0.71 -2.77 11.04
CA VAL A 153 1.64 -3.47 11.92
C VAL A 153 0.85 -3.99 13.12
N VAL A 154 1.07 -5.25 13.46
CA VAL A 154 0.60 -5.89 14.70
C VAL A 154 1.80 -6.31 15.52
N ASP A 155 1.71 -6.22 16.84
CA ASP A 155 2.72 -6.75 17.74
C ASP A 155 2.32 -8.14 18.28
N GLU A 156 3.25 -8.79 18.97
CA GLU A 156 3.01 -10.11 19.54
C GLU A 156 1.91 -10.12 20.62
N ASP A 157 1.72 -9.00 21.32
CA ASP A 157 0.68 -8.89 22.36
C ASP A 157 -0.71 -8.95 21.71
N ALA A 158 -0.86 -8.29 20.54
CA ALA A 158 -2.08 -8.35 19.74
C ALA A 158 -2.30 -9.75 19.11
N VAL A 159 -1.23 -10.44 18.72
CA VAL A 159 -1.30 -11.80 18.14
C VAL A 159 -1.70 -12.83 19.19
N ALA A 160 -1.26 -12.67 20.43
CA ALA A 160 -1.61 -13.58 21.55
C ALA A 160 -3.07 -13.44 22.00
N GLY A 161 -3.75 -12.35 21.62
CA GLY A 161 -5.18 -12.15 21.84
C GLY A 161 -6.04 -12.85 20.78
N GLU A 162 -7.35 -12.95 21.01
CA GLU A 162 -8.30 -13.51 20.05
C GLU A 162 -8.41 -12.66 18.75
N ASN A 163 -7.95 -11.40 18.80
CA ASN A 163 -7.91 -10.47 17.66
C ASN A 163 -6.50 -9.87 17.49
N PRO A 164 -5.75 -10.31 16.46
CA PRO A 164 -4.35 -9.90 16.25
C PRO A 164 -4.14 -8.46 15.80
N ILE A 165 -5.18 -7.74 15.47
CA ILE A 165 -5.15 -6.29 15.20
C ILE A 165 -5.86 -5.66 16.40
N ILE A 166 -5.29 -4.59 17.00
CA ILE A 166 -6.00 -3.83 18.04
C ILE A 166 -7.35 -3.43 17.43
N PRO A 167 -8.47 -3.99 17.91
CA PRO A 167 -9.77 -3.64 17.34
C PRO A 167 -9.98 -2.14 17.59
N ASP A 168 -10.24 -1.40 16.54
CA ASP A 168 -10.90 -0.12 16.73
C ASP A 168 -12.36 -0.44 17.06
N ASP A 169 -12.72 -0.33 18.33
CA ASP A 169 -14.06 -0.61 18.86
C ASP A 169 -15.05 0.53 18.56
N THR A 170 -14.65 1.47 17.71
CA THR A 170 -15.52 2.57 17.26
C THR A 170 -16.81 2.01 16.66
N VAL A 171 -17.92 2.41 17.22
CA VAL A 171 -19.25 2.03 16.70
C VAL A 171 -19.54 2.85 15.47
N LEU A 172 -19.58 2.17 14.32
CA LEU A 172 -19.95 2.79 13.05
C LEU A 172 -21.47 2.99 12.96
N LYS A 173 -21.91 4.05 12.31
CA LYS A 173 -23.32 4.33 12.09
C LYS A 173 -23.96 3.32 11.13
N TYR A 174 -23.26 2.92 10.10
CA TYR A 174 -23.70 1.97 9.08
C TYR A 174 -22.64 0.87 8.88
N PRO A 175 -22.46 -0.05 9.84
CA PRO A 175 -21.47 -1.11 9.73
C PRO A 175 -21.83 -2.08 8.61
N PHE A 176 -20.86 -2.47 7.80
CA PHE A 176 -20.98 -3.51 6.78
C PHE A 176 -19.69 -4.31 6.70
N ARG A 177 -19.82 -5.59 6.34
CA ARG A 177 -18.69 -6.52 6.14
C ARG A 177 -18.69 -7.17 4.78
N THR A 178 -19.82 -7.11 4.07
CA THR A 178 -20.00 -7.71 2.75
C THR A 178 -20.55 -6.70 1.75
N GLY A 179 -20.37 -6.96 0.46
CA GLY A 179 -20.99 -6.18 -0.61
C GLY A 179 -22.51 -6.25 -0.54
N ASP A 180 -23.07 -7.41 -0.23
CA ASP A 180 -24.51 -7.58 -0.05
C ASP A 180 -25.07 -6.71 1.11
N GLU A 181 -24.35 -6.63 2.24
CA GLU A 181 -24.72 -5.73 3.36
C GLU A 181 -24.64 -4.26 2.94
N LEU A 182 -23.57 -3.88 2.22
CA LEU A 182 -23.42 -2.52 1.71
C LEU A 182 -24.56 -2.13 0.77
N LEU A 183 -24.92 -2.99 -0.19
CA LEU A 183 -26.05 -2.76 -1.09
C LEU A 183 -27.40 -2.71 -0.35
N ARG A 184 -27.60 -3.54 0.66
CA ARG A 184 -28.80 -3.50 1.51
C ARG A 184 -28.91 -2.15 2.23
N LEU A 185 -27.80 -1.67 2.83
CA LEU A 185 -27.78 -0.37 3.52
C LEU A 185 -28.06 0.79 2.58
N THR A 186 -27.53 0.78 1.34
CA THR A 186 -27.88 1.84 0.36
C THR A 186 -29.35 1.86 0.03
N LYS A 187 -30.00 0.69 -0.10
CA LYS A 187 -31.46 0.58 -0.34
C LYS A 187 -32.30 1.06 0.84
N GLU A 188 -31.90 0.69 2.06
CA GLU A 188 -32.63 1.06 3.29
C GLU A 188 -32.52 2.56 3.61
N THR A 189 -31.37 3.16 3.31
CA THR A 189 -31.10 4.57 3.66
C THR A 189 -31.33 5.54 2.52
N GLY A 190 -31.32 5.07 1.27
CA GLY A 190 -31.30 5.92 0.07
C GLY A 190 -29.96 6.63 -0.17
N LEU A 191 -28.92 6.30 0.59
CA LEU A 191 -27.58 6.89 0.45
C LEU A 191 -26.77 6.16 -0.61
N SER A 192 -25.87 6.89 -1.28
CA SER A 192 -24.84 6.29 -2.12
C SER A 192 -23.75 5.62 -1.28
N ILE A 193 -22.89 4.80 -1.90
CA ILE A 193 -21.79 4.12 -1.19
C ILE A 193 -20.83 5.14 -0.57
N SER A 194 -20.46 6.18 -1.30
CA SER A 194 -19.60 7.24 -0.76
C SER A 194 -20.24 7.99 0.42
N SER A 195 -21.55 8.22 0.38
CA SER A 195 -22.29 8.87 1.46
C SER A 195 -22.39 8.00 2.71
N LEU A 196 -22.61 6.68 2.57
CA LEU A 196 -22.56 5.73 3.68
C LEU A 196 -21.18 5.72 4.33
N MET A 197 -20.13 5.71 3.51
CA MET A 197 -18.75 5.72 3.99
C MET A 197 -18.43 7.04 4.72
N LEU A 198 -18.91 8.20 4.22
CA LEU A 198 -18.77 9.49 4.90
C LEU A 198 -19.43 9.47 6.28
N GLU A 199 -20.63 8.93 6.39
CA GLU A 199 -21.34 8.81 7.67
C GLU A 199 -20.58 7.89 8.66
N ASN A 200 -19.93 6.83 8.18
CA ASN A 200 -19.09 5.99 9.02
C ASN A 200 -17.81 6.73 9.47
N GLU A 201 -17.15 7.47 8.58
CA GLU A 201 -15.95 8.27 8.90
C GLU A 201 -16.23 9.35 9.96
N ARG A 202 -17.45 9.88 10.04
CA ARG A 202 -17.88 10.82 11.08
C ARG A 202 -17.81 10.23 12.51
N SER A 203 -17.64 8.92 12.67
CA SER A 203 -17.40 8.31 13.97
C SER A 203 -16.01 8.66 14.55
N TRP A 204 -15.08 9.13 13.74
CA TRP A 204 -13.72 9.51 14.18
C TRP A 204 -13.41 10.99 14.01
N ARG A 205 -14.04 11.68 13.02
CA ARG A 205 -13.65 13.02 12.56
C ARG A 205 -14.87 13.83 12.16
N THR A 206 -14.74 15.15 12.15
CA THR A 206 -15.74 16.01 11.52
C THR A 206 -15.70 15.88 10.00
N GLU A 207 -16.77 16.27 9.32
CA GLU A 207 -16.82 16.22 7.85
C GLU A 207 -15.77 17.11 7.22
N GLU A 208 -15.49 18.29 7.81
CA GLU A 208 -14.44 19.19 7.35
C GLU A 208 -13.05 18.53 7.42
N GLU A 209 -12.76 17.83 8.51
CA GLU A 209 -11.51 17.09 8.67
C GLU A 209 -11.40 15.92 7.68
N ILE A 210 -12.49 15.21 7.41
CA ILE A 210 -12.53 14.13 6.43
C ILE A 210 -12.24 14.69 5.04
N ARG A 211 -12.95 15.74 4.62
CA ARG A 211 -12.74 16.38 3.31
C ARG A 211 -11.33 16.91 3.16
N ALA A 212 -10.84 17.67 4.14
CA ALA A 212 -9.49 18.21 4.13
C ALA A 212 -8.43 17.11 4.05
N GLY A 213 -8.60 16.02 4.79
CA GLY A 213 -7.69 14.87 4.79
C GLY A 213 -7.67 14.12 3.45
N LEU A 214 -8.84 13.90 2.82
CA LEU A 214 -8.92 13.25 1.50
C LEU A 214 -8.35 14.14 0.38
N LEU A 215 -8.58 15.44 0.43
CA LEU A 215 -7.98 16.37 -0.51
C LEU A 215 -6.46 16.50 -0.31
N GLU A 216 -5.95 16.35 0.92
CA GLU A 216 -4.50 16.27 1.17
C GLU A 216 -3.90 14.99 0.57
N ILE A 217 -4.58 13.84 0.70
CA ILE A 217 -4.18 12.60 0.03
C ILE A 217 -4.11 12.80 -1.48
N TRP A 218 -5.11 13.46 -2.06
CA TRP A 218 -5.10 13.78 -3.50
C TRP A 218 -3.92 14.68 -3.89
N ARG A 219 -3.60 15.74 -3.12
CA ARG A 219 -2.43 16.60 -3.38
C ARG A 219 -1.13 15.79 -3.38
N VAL A 220 -0.97 14.83 -2.47
CA VAL A 220 0.21 13.94 -2.46
C VAL A 220 0.25 13.05 -3.70
N MET A 221 -0.89 12.51 -4.15
CA MET A 221 -0.98 11.74 -5.39
C MET A 221 -0.59 12.60 -6.61
N GLN A 222 -1.10 13.82 -6.73
CA GLN A 222 -0.75 14.76 -7.80
C GLN A 222 0.74 15.10 -7.80
N ALA A 223 1.30 15.40 -6.63
CA ALA A 223 2.72 15.70 -6.48
C ALA A 223 3.60 14.49 -6.88
N CYS A 224 3.17 13.27 -6.56
CA CYS A 224 3.85 12.04 -6.96
C CYS A 224 3.84 11.87 -8.49
N VAL A 225 2.68 12.00 -9.13
CA VAL A 225 2.55 11.94 -10.60
C VAL A 225 3.43 13.00 -11.26
N SER A 226 3.37 14.24 -10.78
CA SER A 226 4.19 15.35 -11.31
C SER A 226 5.69 15.05 -11.24
N ARG A 227 6.18 14.56 -10.12
CA ARG A 227 7.61 14.18 -9.97
C ARG A 227 7.98 13.04 -10.90
N GLY A 228 7.17 11.97 -10.97
CA GLY A 228 7.42 10.84 -11.85
C GLY A 228 7.46 11.20 -13.32
N MET A 229 6.61 12.13 -13.75
CA MET A 229 6.62 12.67 -15.12
C MET A 229 7.79 13.62 -15.42
N ALA A 230 8.51 14.09 -14.40
CA ALA A 230 9.64 14.99 -14.56
C ALA A 230 11.00 14.28 -14.42
N ARG A 231 11.07 13.22 -13.62
CA ARG A 231 12.32 12.54 -13.31
C ARG A 231 12.71 11.51 -14.36
N GLU A 232 13.97 11.56 -14.77
CA GLU A 232 14.60 10.61 -15.69
C GLU A 232 15.66 9.76 -14.97
N GLY A 233 16.30 8.85 -15.68
CA GLY A 233 17.40 8.05 -15.20
C GLY A 233 17.07 6.56 -15.05
N ILE A 234 17.82 5.89 -14.18
CA ILE A 234 17.72 4.46 -13.93
C ILE A 234 17.19 4.27 -12.51
N LEU A 235 16.26 3.33 -12.34
CA LEU A 235 15.72 2.94 -11.04
C LEU A 235 16.80 2.21 -10.20
N PRO A 236 16.79 2.37 -8.87
CA PRO A 236 17.77 1.72 -7.99
C PRO A 236 17.58 0.20 -7.94
N GLY A 237 18.56 -0.55 -7.41
CA GLY A 237 18.45 -1.99 -7.14
C GLY A 237 19.10 -2.91 -8.16
N GLY A 238 19.80 -2.39 -9.18
CA GLY A 238 20.68 -3.19 -10.03
C GLY A 238 20.06 -3.77 -11.31
N LEU A 239 18.73 -3.78 -11.48
CA LEU A 239 18.09 -4.24 -12.73
C LEU A 239 18.28 -3.32 -13.92
N LYS A 240 18.85 -2.12 -13.71
CA LYS A 240 19.09 -1.10 -14.74
C LYS A 240 17.82 -0.68 -15.49
N VAL A 241 16.66 -0.76 -14.86
CA VAL A 241 15.38 -0.33 -15.45
C VAL A 241 15.38 1.18 -15.63
N ARG A 242 15.19 1.64 -16.86
CA ARG A 242 15.09 3.07 -17.16
C ARG A 242 13.71 3.60 -16.82
N ARG A 243 13.64 4.79 -16.25
CA ARG A 243 12.39 5.54 -16.11
C ARG A 243 11.85 5.89 -17.51
N ARG A 244 10.57 5.64 -17.71
CA ARG A 244 9.88 5.83 -19.02
C ARG A 244 8.85 6.96 -18.96
N ALA A 245 8.33 7.26 -17.76
CA ALA A 245 7.22 8.20 -17.59
C ALA A 245 7.54 9.61 -18.11
N ALA A 246 8.73 10.15 -17.83
CA ALA A 246 9.13 11.48 -18.30
C ALA A 246 9.18 11.58 -19.84
N THR A 247 9.71 10.56 -20.50
CA THR A 247 9.77 10.51 -21.98
C THR A 247 8.38 10.36 -22.58
N LEU A 248 7.54 9.48 -22.02
CA LEU A 248 6.15 9.30 -22.45
C LEU A 248 5.33 10.60 -22.26
N ALA A 249 5.52 11.29 -21.12
CA ALA A 249 4.85 12.57 -20.86
C ALA A 249 5.18 13.64 -21.90
N ARG A 250 6.46 13.76 -22.31
CA ARG A 250 6.86 14.69 -23.37
C ARG A 250 6.22 14.34 -24.71
N LYS A 251 6.21 13.04 -25.04
CA LYS A 251 5.61 12.55 -26.29
C LYS A 251 4.12 12.87 -26.34
N LEU A 252 3.34 12.47 -25.33
CA LEU A 252 1.89 12.72 -25.29
C LEU A 252 1.53 14.20 -25.31
N ARG A 253 2.34 15.07 -24.67
CA ARG A 253 2.12 16.52 -24.74
C ARG A 253 2.33 17.09 -26.15
N SER A 254 3.07 16.41 -27.02
CA SER A 254 3.31 16.83 -28.41
C SER A 254 2.33 16.24 -29.41
N GLU A 255 1.50 15.27 -29.04
CA GLU A 255 0.61 14.49 -29.91
C GLU A 255 -0.80 15.10 -30.13
N GLY A 256 -1.07 16.32 -29.64
CA GLY A 256 -2.33 17.02 -29.92
C GLY A 256 -3.38 16.85 -28.83
N ASP A 257 -4.64 16.51 -29.21
CA ASP A 257 -5.76 16.42 -28.27
C ASP A 257 -5.57 15.28 -27.24
N PRO A 258 -5.42 15.59 -25.94
CA PRO A 258 -5.28 14.57 -24.91
C PRO A 258 -6.43 13.55 -24.86
N ALA A 259 -7.65 13.92 -25.27
CA ALA A 259 -8.80 13.01 -25.21
C ALA A 259 -8.64 11.81 -26.18
N MET A 260 -7.93 11.99 -27.29
CA MET A 260 -7.63 10.90 -28.24
C MET A 260 -6.66 9.88 -27.65
N HIS A 261 -5.87 10.26 -26.66
CA HIS A 261 -4.82 9.46 -26.00
C HIS A 261 -5.13 9.19 -24.54
N ALA A 262 -6.41 9.16 -24.14
CA ALA A 262 -6.80 9.01 -22.75
C ALA A 262 -6.23 7.73 -22.08
N MET A 263 -6.15 6.59 -22.81
CA MET A 263 -5.59 5.34 -22.28
C MET A 263 -4.08 5.45 -22.03
N GLU A 264 -3.36 6.11 -22.91
CA GLU A 264 -1.93 6.36 -22.76
C GLU A 264 -1.66 7.30 -21.58
N TRP A 265 -2.49 8.32 -21.37
CA TRP A 265 -2.41 9.20 -20.20
C TRP A 265 -2.67 8.44 -18.91
N ILE A 266 -3.68 7.56 -18.85
CA ILE A 266 -3.93 6.71 -17.68
C ILE A 266 -2.70 5.84 -17.37
N THR A 267 -2.16 5.19 -18.41
CA THR A 267 -0.95 4.35 -18.26
C THR A 267 0.24 5.18 -17.77
N LEU A 268 0.43 6.38 -18.33
CA LEU A 268 1.49 7.31 -17.91
C LEU A 268 1.37 7.68 -16.44
N TYR A 269 0.18 8.05 -15.96
CA TYR A 269 -0.01 8.43 -14.57
C TYR A 269 0.33 7.28 -13.62
N ALA A 270 -0.11 6.05 -13.94
CA ALA A 270 0.19 4.86 -13.15
C ALA A 270 1.70 4.55 -13.14
N MET A 271 2.36 4.63 -14.29
CA MET A 271 3.81 4.42 -14.42
C MET A 271 4.60 5.48 -13.63
N ALA A 272 4.20 6.75 -13.72
CA ALA A 272 4.87 7.85 -13.01
C ALA A 272 4.88 7.62 -11.50
N VAL A 273 3.74 7.21 -10.92
CA VAL A 273 3.66 6.85 -9.50
C VAL A 273 4.54 5.65 -9.16
N ASN A 274 4.51 4.60 -10.01
CA ASN A 274 5.28 3.40 -9.71
C ASN A 274 6.78 3.58 -9.87
N GLU A 275 7.25 4.41 -10.78
CA GLU A 275 8.65 4.79 -10.89
C GLU A 275 9.12 5.60 -9.66
N GLU A 276 8.29 6.51 -9.15
CA GLU A 276 8.56 7.19 -7.87
C GLU A 276 8.54 6.23 -6.69
N ASN A 277 7.57 5.32 -6.64
CA ASN A 277 7.52 4.26 -5.63
C ASN A 277 8.79 3.40 -5.65
N ALA A 278 9.19 2.92 -6.82
CA ALA A 278 10.38 2.09 -7.00
C ALA A 278 11.68 2.78 -6.57
N ALA A 279 11.71 4.11 -6.67
CA ALA A 279 12.84 4.94 -6.28
C ALA A 279 12.82 5.37 -4.79
N GLY A 280 11.89 4.85 -3.98
CA GLY A 280 11.78 5.23 -2.58
C GLY A 280 11.13 6.59 -2.34
N GLY A 281 10.51 7.18 -3.36
CA GLY A 281 9.83 8.47 -3.28
C GLY A 281 8.57 8.45 -2.43
N ARG A 282 8.02 9.64 -2.17
CA ARG A 282 6.76 9.80 -1.43
C ARG A 282 5.57 9.40 -2.29
N VAL A 283 4.76 8.48 -1.77
CA VAL A 283 3.56 7.94 -2.42
C VAL A 283 2.40 7.87 -1.43
N VAL A 284 1.20 7.66 -1.95
CA VAL A 284 0.07 7.20 -1.14
C VAL A 284 -0.04 5.68 -1.30
N THR A 285 0.00 4.96 -0.19
CA THR A 285 -0.36 3.54 -0.15
C THR A 285 -1.84 3.41 -0.51
N ALA A 286 -2.22 2.66 -1.58
CA ALA A 286 -3.59 2.66 -2.11
C ALA A 286 -3.96 1.33 -2.83
N PRO A 287 -4.39 0.26 -2.14
CA PRO A 287 -4.27 0.01 -0.69
C PRO A 287 -2.87 -0.46 -0.29
N THR A 288 -1.96 -0.72 -1.25
CA THR A 288 -0.55 -1.09 -1.07
C THR A 288 0.36 -0.23 -1.92
N ASN A 289 1.67 -0.25 -1.63
CA ASN A 289 2.65 0.46 -2.45
C ASN A 289 2.84 -0.21 -3.83
N GLY A 290 2.76 -1.54 -3.88
CA GLY A 290 2.87 -2.28 -5.15
C GLY A 290 1.79 -1.92 -6.16
N ALA A 291 0.64 -1.42 -5.69
CA ALA A 291 -0.49 -0.98 -6.50
C ALA A 291 -0.76 0.54 -6.44
N ALA A 292 0.17 1.32 -5.89
CA ALA A 292 -0.02 2.75 -5.59
C ALA A 292 -0.33 3.63 -6.82
N GLY A 293 -0.06 3.15 -8.04
CA GLY A 293 -0.29 3.89 -9.28
C GLY A 293 -1.73 3.85 -9.80
N ILE A 294 -2.52 2.85 -9.41
CA ILE A 294 -3.82 2.58 -10.04
C ILE A 294 -4.86 3.66 -9.67
N ILE A 295 -5.09 3.86 -8.38
CA ILE A 295 -6.08 4.84 -7.89
C ILE A 295 -5.74 6.27 -8.32
N PRO A 296 -4.50 6.77 -8.17
CA PRO A 296 -4.14 8.09 -8.67
C PRO A 296 -4.33 8.23 -10.19
N ALA A 297 -4.02 7.20 -10.98
CA ALA A 297 -4.18 7.25 -12.43
C ALA A 297 -5.64 7.39 -12.85
N VAL A 298 -6.55 6.60 -12.23
CA VAL A 298 -7.97 6.67 -12.51
C VAL A 298 -8.58 7.98 -12.01
N LEU A 299 -8.12 8.49 -10.88
CA LEU A 299 -8.58 9.79 -10.36
C LEU A 299 -8.08 10.96 -11.23
N HIS A 300 -6.84 10.89 -11.78
CA HIS A 300 -6.38 11.84 -12.79
C HIS A 300 -7.20 11.74 -14.09
N TYR A 301 -7.57 10.51 -14.51
CA TYR A 301 -8.48 10.33 -15.62
C TYR A 301 -9.82 11.02 -15.36
N TYR A 302 -10.42 10.82 -14.19
CA TYR A 302 -11.66 11.50 -13.79
C TYR A 302 -11.51 13.03 -13.91
N MET A 303 -10.51 13.60 -13.28
CA MET A 303 -10.29 15.05 -13.24
C MET A 303 -9.96 15.67 -14.60
N ASN A 304 -9.25 14.94 -15.47
CA ASN A 304 -8.77 15.52 -16.73
C ASN A 304 -9.64 15.22 -17.95
N PHE A 305 -10.48 14.16 -17.89
CA PHE A 305 -11.21 13.67 -19.07
C PHE A 305 -12.72 13.54 -18.84
N VAL A 306 -13.22 13.71 -17.62
CA VAL A 306 -14.65 13.67 -17.33
C VAL A 306 -15.17 15.09 -17.18
N PRO A 307 -16.12 15.53 -18.02
CA PRO A 307 -16.72 16.85 -17.90
C PRO A 307 -17.42 17.04 -16.55
N GLY A 308 -17.20 18.18 -15.89
CA GLY A 308 -17.82 18.49 -14.59
C GLY A 308 -17.15 17.83 -13.39
N ALA A 309 -15.98 17.21 -13.55
CA ALA A 309 -15.20 16.71 -12.45
C ALA A 309 -14.76 17.84 -11.50
N ASP A 310 -14.86 17.64 -10.19
CA ASP A 310 -14.60 18.62 -9.17
C ASP A 310 -14.03 18.01 -7.88
N GLU A 311 -13.75 18.83 -6.87
CA GLU A 311 -13.23 18.38 -5.57
C GLU A 311 -14.22 17.50 -4.79
N ASP A 312 -15.52 17.71 -4.94
CA ASP A 312 -16.53 16.84 -4.33
C ASP A 312 -16.49 15.44 -4.94
N GLY A 313 -16.28 15.34 -6.25
CA GLY A 313 -16.06 14.08 -6.92
C GLY A 313 -14.80 13.37 -6.43
N ILE A 314 -13.69 14.08 -6.15
CA ILE A 314 -12.48 13.49 -5.55
C ILE A 314 -12.80 12.86 -4.19
N VAL A 315 -13.50 13.57 -3.33
CA VAL A 315 -13.89 13.08 -1.99
C VAL A 315 -14.77 11.84 -2.11
N ARG A 316 -15.83 11.89 -2.94
CA ARG A 316 -16.71 10.75 -3.19
C ARG A 316 -15.97 9.56 -3.78
N PHE A 317 -15.05 9.78 -4.72
CA PHE A 317 -14.22 8.74 -5.32
C PHE A 317 -13.40 8.01 -4.24
N LEU A 318 -12.67 8.74 -3.39
CA LEU A 318 -11.82 8.13 -2.36
C LEU A 318 -12.65 7.42 -1.28
N LEU A 319 -13.81 7.95 -0.90
CA LEU A 319 -14.73 7.28 0.03
C LEU A 319 -15.27 5.97 -0.55
N ALA A 320 -15.76 5.96 -1.80
CA ALA A 320 -16.24 4.75 -2.45
C ALA A 320 -15.13 3.72 -2.66
N ALA A 321 -13.93 4.16 -3.09
CA ALA A 321 -12.75 3.29 -3.16
C ALA A 321 -12.40 2.67 -1.80
N GLY A 322 -12.49 3.46 -0.72
CA GLY A 322 -12.29 2.99 0.65
C GLY A 322 -13.29 1.91 1.04
N ALA A 323 -14.58 2.11 0.76
CA ALA A 323 -15.63 1.12 1.04
C ALA A 323 -15.33 -0.24 0.36
N VAL A 324 -14.98 -0.22 -0.93
CA VAL A 324 -14.58 -1.44 -1.66
C VAL A 324 -13.31 -2.07 -1.07
N GLY A 325 -12.31 -1.25 -0.75
CA GLY A 325 -11.03 -1.72 -0.18
C GLY A 325 -11.17 -2.42 1.17
N MET A 326 -12.11 -1.96 2.00
CA MET A 326 -12.43 -2.60 3.29
C MET A 326 -12.93 -4.03 3.11
N LEU A 327 -13.77 -4.30 2.10
CA LEU A 327 -14.29 -5.64 1.81
C LEU A 327 -13.16 -6.63 1.52
N PHE A 328 -12.15 -6.21 0.74
CA PHE A 328 -10.96 -7.03 0.47
C PHE A 328 -10.11 -7.26 1.71
N LYS A 329 -9.90 -6.22 2.52
CA LYS A 329 -9.10 -6.29 3.74
C LYS A 329 -9.73 -7.22 4.78
N GLU A 330 -11.05 -7.18 4.96
CA GLU A 330 -11.76 -8.02 5.94
C GLU A 330 -11.96 -9.46 5.48
N ASN A 331 -12.33 -9.69 4.21
CA ASN A 331 -12.80 -10.99 3.76
C ASN A 331 -11.73 -11.82 3.04
N ALA A 332 -10.63 -11.19 2.64
CA ALA A 332 -9.53 -11.89 1.98
C ALA A 332 -8.19 -11.35 2.51
N SER A 333 -7.40 -10.72 1.65
CA SER A 333 -6.16 -10.02 2.00
C SER A 333 -5.80 -9.02 0.92
N ILE A 334 -5.12 -7.93 1.32
CA ILE A 334 -4.50 -6.97 0.40
C ILE A 334 -2.97 -7.16 0.34
N SER A 335 -2.44 -8.29 0.80
CA SER A 335 -1.00 -8.58 0.85
C SER A 335 -0.56 -9.49 -0.29
N GLY A 336 0.43 -9.04 -1.08
CA GLY A 336 1.05 -9.89 -2.12
C GLY A 336 1.72 -11.14 -1.57
N ALA A 337 2.22 -11.09 -0.33
CA ALA A 337 2.82 -12.22 0.35
C ALA A 337 1.81 -13.29 0.78
N GLU A 338 0.53 -12.94 0.93
CA GLU A 338 -0.54 -13.86 1.31
C GLU A 338 -1.29 -14.42 0.09
N VAL A 339 -1.69 -13.55 -0.84
CA VAL A 339 -2.59 -13.92 -1.93
C VAL A 339 -2.05 -13.56 -3.34
N GLY A 340 -0.80 -13.15 -3.46
CA GLY A 340 -0.25 -12.68 -4.73
C GLY A 340 -0.69 -11.26 -5.12
N CYS A 341 -0.32 -10.81 -6.32
CA CYS A 341 -0.70 -9.47 -6.81
C CYS A 341 -2.20 -9.29 -7.05
N GLN A 342 -3.01 -10.35 -7.09
CA GLN A 342 -4.47 -10.21 -7.08
C GLN A 342 -4.95 -9.42 -5.85
N GLY A 343 -4.29 -9.59 -4.68
CA GLY A 343 -4.58 -8.83 -3.46
C GLY A 343 -4.16 -7.37 -3.50
N GLU A 344 -3.15 -7.02 -4.28
CA GLU A 344 -2.64 -5.66 -4.43
C GLU A 344 -3.26 -4.96 -5.65
N VAL A 345 -2.85 -5.38 -6.84
CA VAL A 345 -3.27 -4.82 -8.13
C VAL A 345 -4.75 -5.08 -8.39
N GLY A 346 -5.24 -6.30 -8.07
CA GLY A 346 -6.66 -6.64 -8.25
C GLY A 346 -7.56 -5.82 -7.33
N SER A 347 -7.23 -5.72 -6.04
CA SER A 347 -7.99 -4.89 -5.09
C SER A 347 -8.00 -3.42 -5.50
N ALA A 348 -6.83 -2.85 -5.87
CA ALA A 348 -6.75 -1.46 -6.31
C ALA A 348 -7.53 -1.20 -7.61
N CYS A 349 -7.52 -2.15 -8.55
CA CYS A 349 -8.32 -2.09 -9.78
C CYS A 349 -9.82 -2.08 -9.47
N SER A 350 -10.27 -2.96 -8.59
CA SER A 350 -11.65 -3.05 -8.11
C SER A 350 -12.10 -1.75 -7.40
N MET A 351 -11.27 -1.26 -6.47
CA MET A 351 -11.49 0.01 -5.76
C MET A 351 -11.66 1.18 -6.74
N ALA A 352 -10.75 1.29 -7.70
CA ALA A 352 -10.76 2.37 -8.69
C ALA A 352 -11.94 2.27 -9.66
N ALA A 353 -12.33 1.05 -10.05
CA ALA A 353 -13.46 0.81 -10.96
C ALA A 353 -14.79 1.20 -10.29
N GLY A 354 -15.04 0.72 -9.06
CA GLY A 354 -16.23 1.08 -8.29
C GLY A 354 -16.29 2.59 -8.01
N ALA A 355 -15.17 3.18 -7.58
CA ALA A 355 -15.10 4.61 -7.31
C ALA A 355 -15.35 5.48 -8.56
N LEU A 356 -14.85 5.08 -9.72
CA LEU A 356 -15.11 5.79 -10.97
C LEU A 356 -16.59 5.66 -11.35
N ALA A 357 -17.22 4.49 -11.21
CA ALA A 357 -18.64 4.31 -11.45
C ALA A 357 -19.51 5.20 -10.54
N GLU A 358 -19.15 5.31 -9.25
CA GLU A 358 -19.81 6.20 -8.28
C GLU A 358 -19.81 7.66 -8.75
N VAL A 359 -18.65 8.19 -9.13
CA VAL A 359 -18.52 9.61 -9.52
C VAL A 359 -19.04 9.90 -10.92
N LEU A 360 -19.24 8.88 -11.74
CA LEU A 360 -19.96 8.98 -13.02
C LEU A 360 -21.47 8.93 -12.86
N GLY A 361 -22.00 8.83 -11.62
CA GLY A 361 -23.43 8.81 -11.32
C GLY A 361 -24.06 7.42 -11.38
N GLY A 362 -23.27 6.35 -11.25
CA GLY A 362 -23.75 4.98 -11.20
C GLY A 362 -24.58 4.68 -9.97
N SER A 363 -25.56 3.78 -10.10
CA SER A 363 -26.28 3.22 -8.96
C SER A 363 -25.34 2.38 -8.08
N PRO A 364 -25.69 2.16 -6.79
CA PRO A 364 -24.90 1.27 -5.93
C PRO A 364 -24.63 -0.11 -6.54
N GLU A 365 -25.59 -0.67 -7.27
CA GLU A 365 -25.42 -1.95 -7.98
C GLU A 365 -24.45 -1.84 -9.15
N GLN A 366 -24.44 -0.72 -9.88
CA GLN A 366 -23.44 -0.47 -10.92
C GLN A 366 -22.05 -0.27 -10.36
N VAL A 367 -21.94 0.37 -9.19
CA VAL A 367 -20.66 0.55 -8.47
C VAL A 367 -20.11 -0.81 -8.04
N GLU A 368 -20.93 -1.66 -7.45
CA GLU A 368 -20.55 -3.01 -7.02
C GLU A 368 -20.17 -3.88 -8.22
N ASN A 369 -20.94 -3.85 -9.30
CA ASN A 369 -20.61 -4.57 -10.53
C ASN A 369 -19.31 -4.09 -11.17
N ALA A 370 -19.02 -2.77 -11.18
CA ALA A 370 -17.74 -2.26 -11.66
C ALA A 370 -16.58 -2.79 -10.82
N ALA A 371 -16.74 -2.82 -9.50
CA ALA A 371 -15.73 -3.34 -8.58
C ALA A 371 -15.52 -4.86 -8.78
N GLU A 372 -16.57 -5.61 -8.99
CA GLU A 372 -16.54 -7.04 -9.30
C GLU A 372 -15.76 -7.31 -10.59
N ILE A 373 -16.14 -6.65 -11.72
CA ILE A 373 -15.45 -6.79 -13.01
C ILE A 373 -13.96 -6.45 -12.87
N GLY A 374 -13.65 -5.38 -12.11
CA GLY A 374 -12.27 -4.98 -11.86
C GLY A 374 -11.44 -6.05 -11.17
N MET A 375 -12.04 -6.81 -10.22
CA MET A 375 -11.34 -7.87 -9.51
C MET A 375 -11.29 -9.17 -10.31
N GLU A 376 -12.39 -9.62 -10.93
CA GLU A 376 -12.43 -10.91 -11.64
C GLU A 376 -11.33 -11.01 -12.70
N HIS A 377 -11.03 -9.91 -13.39
CA HIS A 377 -9.98 -9.83 -14.44
C HIS A 377 -8.55 -9.77 -13.88
N ASN A 378 -8.38 -9.87 -12.57
CA ASN A 378 -7.09 -9.93 -11.88
C ASN A 378 -6.93 -11.20 -11.02
N LEU A 379 -7.93 -12.11 -11.02
CA LEU A 379 -7.84 -13.38 -10.31
C LEU A 379 -6.65 -14.22 -10.80
N GLY A 380 -5.96 -14.88 -9.87
CA GLY A 380 -4.79 -15.70 -10.15
C GLY A 380 -3.49 -14.92 -10.41
N LEU A 381 -3.48 -13.60 -10.32
CA LEU A 381 -2.29 -12.79 -10.56
C LEU A 381 -1.23 -13.03 -9.48
N THR A 382 -0.10 -13.60 -9.89
CA THR A 382 1.04 -13.92 -9.01
C THR A 382 1.80 -12.67 -8.57
N CYS A 383 2.54 -12.74 -7.46
CA CYS A 383 3.50 -11.71 -7.02
C CYS A 383 4.93 -12.27 -7.18
N ASP A 384 5.52 -12.00 -8.33
CA ASP A 384 6.78 -12.57 -8.81
C ASP A 384 7.74 -11.50 -9.35
N PRO A 385 8.06 -10.44 -8.54
CA PRO A 385 8.88 -9.34 -8.99
C PRO A 385 10.31 -9.78 -9.29
N VAL A 386 10.82 -9.31 -10.43
CA VAL A 386 12.20 -9.60 -10.90
C VAL A 386 13.20 -9.03 -9.91
N GLY A 387 14.18 -9.85 -9.52
CA GLY A 387 15.17 -9.47 -8.50
C GLY A 387 14.59 -9.11 -7.13
N GLY A 388 13.30 -9.42 -6.88
CA GLY A 388 12.59 -9.00 -5.69
C GLY A 388 12.31 -7.49 -5.62
N LEU A 389 12.37 -6.77 -6.75
CA LEU A 389 12.22 -5.32 -6.81
C LEU A 389 10.82 -4.95 -7.31
N VAL A 390 10.18 -3.94 -6.69
CA VAL A 390 8.87 -3.43 -7.11
C VAL A 390 9.02 -2.56 -8.38
N GLN A 391 9.51 -3.19 -9.46
CA GLN A 391 9.80 -2.56 -10.75
C GLN A 391 9.13 -3.33 -11.88
N ILE A 392 9.66 -4.49 -12.24
CA ILE A 392 9.11 -5.36 -13.28
C ILE A 392 8.56 -6.63 -12.61
N PRO A 393 7.30 -6.97 -12.85
CA PRO A 393 6.31 -6.36 -13.75
C PRO A 393 5.40 -5.30 -13.09
N CYS A 394 5.68 -4.83 -11.89
CA CYS A 394 4.77 -4.00 -11.09
C CYS A 394 4.37 -2.69 -11.81
N ILE A 395 5.33 -2.03 -12.46
CA ILE A 395 5.09 -0.76 -13.18
C ILE A 395 4.06 -0.97 -14.29
N GLU A 396 4.24 -2.01 -15.12
CA GLU A 396 3.33 -2.33 -16.22
C GLU A 396 1.97 -2.81 -15.71
N ARG A 397 1.94 -3.66 -14.66
CA ARG A 397 0.69 -4.15 -14.07
C ARG A 397 -0.19 -3.03 -13.57
N ASN A 398 0.38 -1.97 -12.99
CA ASN A 398 -0.38 -0.80 -12.56
C ASN A 398 -0.99 -0.04 -13.75
N GLY A 399 -0.23 0.19 -14.82
CA GLY A 399 -0.75 0.81 -16.03
C GLY A 399 -1.91 0.04 -16.64
N MET A 400 -1.74 -1.28 -16.79
CA MET A 400 -2.79 -2.17 -17.31
C MET A 400 -4.03 -2.21 -16.41
N ALA A 401 -3.85 -2.29 -15.09
CA ALA A 401 -4.96 -2.35 -14.15
C ALA A 401 -5.73 -1.02 -14.08
N ALA A 402 -5.06 0.13 -14.21
CA ALA A 402 -5.72 1.43 -14.28
C ALA A 402 -6.63 1.55 -15.52
N VAL A 403 -6.18 1.07 -16.68
CA VAL A 403 -7.00 1.00 -17.90
C VAL A 403 -8.16 0.03 -17.73
N LYS A 404 -7.92 -1.16 -17.15
CA LYS A 404 -8.99 -2.12 -16.83
C LYS A 404 -10.05 -1.50 -15.91
N ALA A 405 -9.65 -0.75 -14.88
CA ALA A 405 -10.57 -0.12 -13.95
C ALA A 405 -11.51 0.87 -14.67
N VAL A 406 -10.98 1.71 -15.57
CA VAL A 406 -11.80 2.61 -16.38
C VAL A 406 -12.74 1.84 -17.31
N THR A 407 -12.25 0.75 -17.91
CA THR A 407 -13.05 -0.11 -18.78
C THR A 407 -14.18 -0.79 -17.98
N ALA A 408 -13.89 -1.36 -16.79
CA ALA A 408 -14.86 -2.00 -15.92
C ALA A 408 -15.98 -1.03 -15.50
N ALA A 409 -15.61 0.19 -15.05
CA ALA A 409 -16.58 1.22 -14.73
C ALA A 409 -17.50 1.56 -15.92
N LYS A 410 -16.91 1.76 -17.12
CA LYS A 410 -17.69 2.07 -18.32
C LYS A 410 -18.59 0.91 -18.76
N MET A 411 -18.16 -0.34 -18.60
CA MET A 411 -18.99 -1.52 -18.89
C MET A 411 -20.17 -1.58 -17.95
N SER A 412 -19.98 -1.48 -16.65
CA SER A 412 -21.03 -1.51 -15.65
C SER A 412 -22.04 -0.37 -15.86
N MET A 413 -21.58 0.84 -16.19
CA MET A 413 -22.44 2.00 -16.47
C MET A 413 -23.33 1.84 -17.71
N ARG A 414 -23.08 0.86 -18.58
CA ARG A 414 -23.92 0.54 -19.75
C ARG A 414 -25.06 -0.43 -19.42
N GLY A 415 -24.96 -1.14 -18.31
CA GLY A 415 -25.99 -2.03 -17.79
C GLY A 415 -26.90 -1.36 -16.79
N ASP A 416 -27.83 -2.12 -16.23
CA ASP A 416 -28.76 -1.71 -15.16
C ASP A 416 -28.22 -2.05 -13.75
N GLY A 417 -26.99 -2.57 -13.65
CA GLY A 417 -26.38 -3.03 -12.42
C GLY A 417 -26.69 -4.49 -12.08
N SER A 418 -27.58 -5.17 -12.80
CA SER A 418 -27.82 -6.60 -12.58
C SER A 418 -26.69 -7.45 -13.17
N HIS A 419 -26.17 -8.39 -12.37
CA HIS A 419 -25.08 -9.28 -12.77
C HIS A 419 -25.13 -10.60 -11.99
N LEU A 420 -24.49 -11.65 -12.54
CA LEU A 420 -24.59 -13.00 -12.00
C LEU A 420 -23.61 -13.27 -10.84
N VAL A 421 -22.41 -12.70 -10.92
CA VAL A 421 -21.33 -12.90 -9.95
C VAL A 421 -21.21 -11.65 -9.09
N SER A 422 -21.48 -11.75 -7.78
CA SER A 422 -21.34 -10.60 -6.86
C SER A 422 -19.86 -10.38 -6.49
N LEU A 423 -19.56 -9.16 -6.05
CA LEU A 423 -18.25 -8.80 -5.52
C LEU A 423 -17.82 -9.73 -4.36
N ASP A 424 -18.76 -10.12 -3.50
CA ASP A 424 -18.47 -11.05 -2.40
C ASP A 424 -17.99 -12.43 -2.90
N LYS A 425 -18.57 -12.93 -3.99
CA LYS A 425 -18.14 -14.19 -4.61
C LYS A 425 -16.75 -14.08 -5.21
N VAL A 426 -16.43 -12.96 -5.85
CA VAL A 426 -15.09 -12.72 -6.42
C VAL A 426 -14.05 -12.57 -5.32
N ILE A 427 -14.37 -11.86 -4.21
CA ILE A 427 -13.49 -11.75 -3.04
C ILE A 427 -13.22 -13.14 -2.42
N LYS A 428 -14.25 -13.96 -2.28
CA LYS A 428 -14.10 -15.34 -1.82
C LYS A 428 -13.20 -16.15 -2.75
N THR A 429 -13.42 -16.06 -4.06
CA THR A 429 -12.60 -16.74 -5.08
C THR A 429 -11.15 -16.28 -5.01
N MET A 430 -10.89 -14.97 -4.83
CA MET A 430 -9.55 -14.43 -4.63
C MET A 430 -8.86 -15.06 -3.40
N LYS A 431 -9.58 -15.18 -2.28
CA LYS A 431 -9.06 -15.80 -1.06
C LYS A 431 -8.68 -17.27 -1.29
N GLU A 432 -9.56 -18.05 -1.92
CA GLU A 432 -9.36 -19.46 -2.21
C GLU A 432 -8.20 -19.66 -3.21
N THR A 433 -8.19 -18.93 -4.32
CA THR A 433 -7.08 -18.94 -5.29
C THR A 433 -5.76 -18.53 -4.63
N GLY A 434 -5.81 -17.56 -3.73
CA GLY A 434 -4.65 -17.17 -2.94
C GLY A 434 -4.15 -18.30 -2.03
N ALA A 435 -5.04 -19.04 -1.39
CA ALA A 435 -4.67 -20.20 -0.57
C ALA A 435 -4.02 -21.32 -1.41
N ASP A 436 -4.55 -21.60 -2.59
CA ASP A 436 -4.04 -22.61 -3.51
C ASP A 436 -2.74 -22.20 -4.22
N MET A 437 -2.46 -20.91 -4.30
CA MET A 437 -1.25 -20.38 -4.92
C MET A 437 0.01 -20.85 -4.18
N SER A 438 0.94 -21.48 -4.90
CA SER A 438 2.22 -21.90 -4.32
C SER A 438 2.99 -20.72 -3.76
N VAL A 439 3.63 -20.90 -2.59
CA VAL A 439 4.43 -19.89 -1.88
C VAL A 439 5.49 -19.21 -2.78
N LYS A 440 6.05 -19.93 -3.75
CA LYS A 440 7.03 -19.37 -4.70
C LYS A 440 6.49 -18.24 -5.57
N TYR A 441 5.16 -18.07 -5.67
CA TYR A 441 4.47 -17.00 -6.40
C TYR A 441 3.94 -15.88 -5.50
N LYS A 442 4.29 -15.88 -4.21
CA LYS A 442 3.81 -14.95 -3.18
C LYS A 442 4.94 -14.07 -2.64
N GLU A 443 5.42 -13.13 -3.46
CA GLU A 443 6.42 -12.12 -3.09
C GLU A 443 7.76 -12.72 -2.59
N THR A 444 8.19 -13.87 -3.16
CA THR A 444 9.42 -14.55 -2.74
C THR A 444 10.56 -14.44 -3.75
N ALA A 445 10.30 -13.94 -4.94
CA ALA A 445 11.23 -13.95 -6.09
C ALA A 445 11.84 -15.33 -6.41
N ARG A 446 11.09 -16.42 -6.08
CA ARG A 446 11.55 -17.82 -6.29
C ARG A 446 10.76 -18.57 -7.36
N GLY A 447 9.89 -17.88 -8.09
CA GLY A 447 9.05 -18.44 -9.13
C GLY A 447 8.56 -17.39 -10.12
N GLY A 448 7.82 -17.82 -11.14
CA GLY A 448 7.24 -16.94 -12.15
C GLY A 448 8.28 -16.14 -12.94
N LEU A 449 7.99 -14.89 -13.20
CA LEU A 449 8.89 -14.00 -13.95
C LEU A 449 10.25 -13.83 -13.28
N ALA A 450 10.29 -13.85 -11.95
CA ALA A 450 11.53 -13.65 -11.19
C ALA A 450 12.65 -14.65 -11.52
N VAL A 451 12.29 -15.87 -11.95
CA VAL A 451 13.27 -16.95 -12.25
C VAL A 451 13.36 -17.29 -13.74
N ASN A 452 12.50 -16.67 -14.57
CA ASN A 452 12.46 -16.94 -16.01
C ASN A 452 13.11 -15.84 -16.86
N ILE A 453 13.77 -14.87 -16.20
CA ILE A 453 14.62 -13.92 -16.89
C ILE A 453 16.02 -14.49 -16.94
N ILE A 454 16.51 -14.66 -18.15
CA ILE A 454 17.91 -15.04 -18.39
C ILE A 454 18.75 -13.80 -18.10
N GLU A 455 19.55 -13.84 -17.04
CA GLU A 455 20.63 -12.88 -16.85
C GLU A 455 21.68 -13.15 -17.94
N CYS A 456 21.75 -12.29 -18.94
CA CYS A 456 22.83 -12.28 -19.93
C CYS A 456 24.00 -11.47 -19.40
#